data_9416b0e15265aa4f98f4addc4780bba0
#
_entry.id   9416b0e15265aa4f98f4addc4780bba0
#
_cell.length_a   1.000
_cell.length_b   1.000
_cell.length_c   1.000
_cell.angle_alpha   90.00
_cell.angle_beta   90.00
_cell.angle_gamma   90.00
#
_symmetry.space_group_name_H-M   'P 1'
#
loop_
_entity.id
_entity.type
_entity.pdbx_description
1 polymer ?
#
loop_
_entity_poly.entity_id
_entity_poly.type
_entity_poly.pdbx_seq_one_letter_code
_entity_poly.pdbx_strand_id
1 'polypeptide(L)'
;MKKKIHLLILPLVVVSGLVFANCEFKKETKSLSVADGKTRMMDERKKWEASPDGIKYKEWENSAEGKKVHASHDKIKKHISTFADMEAVVTSVTFQRENAKSSGPKWLIVKIDGDEYMMQFVPKDFEKLKSLKVNDDIIIRSRSAGYSPNHPYLILSGDYIAHDNKILFKRDFSKNKGC
;
A
#
# COMPACT_ATOMS: atom_id res chain seq x y z
N MET A 1 -68.91 -31.27 28.89
CA MET A 1 -68.10 -31.35 27.66
C MET A 1 -66.69 -30.94 28.03
N LYS A 2 -65.79 -31.92 28.14
CA LYS A 2 -64.40 -31.68 28.56
C LYS A 2 -63.52 -31.50 27.33
N LYS A 3 -62.99 -30.28 27.10
CA LYS A 3 -62.03 -29.99 26.03
C LYS A 3 -60.62 -30.42 26.48
N LYS A 4 -60.04 -31.41 25.80
CA LYS A 4 -58.66 -31.84 25.97
C LYS A 4 -57.74 -30.86 25.25
N ILE A 5 -56.88 -30.16 26.00
CA ILE A 5 -55.85 -29.33 25.46
C ILE A 5 -54.64 -30.25 25.21
N HIS A 6 -54.28 -30.45 23.95
CA HIS A 6 -53.04 -31.12 23.60
C HIS A 6 -51.92 -30.11 23.68
N LEU A 7 -51.09 -30.27 24.70
CA LEU A 7 -49.84 -29.53 24.88
C LEU A 7 -48.79 -30.10 23.91
N LEU A 8 -48.55 -29.37 22.85
CA LEU A 8 -47.55 -29.71 21.86
C LEU A 8 -46.21 -29.26 22.40
N ILE A 9 -45.46 -30.20 22.96
CA ILE A 9 -44.07 -29.97 23.43
C ILE A 9 -43.18 -30.00 22.21
N LEU A 10 -42.71 -28.80 21.79
CA LEU A 10 -41.70 -28.68 20.75
C LEU A 10 -40.34 -28.95 21.41
N PRO A 11 -39.53 -29.89 20.92
CA PRO A 11 -38.18 -30.05 21.43
C PRO A 11 -37.29 -28.88 20.91
N LEU A 12 -36.81 -28.08 21.84
CA LEU A 12 -35.82 -27.05 21.60
C LEU A 12 -34.49 -27.73 21.28
N VAL A 13 -34.20 -27.90 20.01
CA VAL A 13 -32.86 -28.31 19.57
C VAL A 13 -31.93 -27.11 19.69
N VAL A 14 -31.24 -27.03 20.81
CA VAL A 14 -30.12 -26.10 20.98
C VAL A 14 -28.92 -26.65 20.19
N VAL A 15 -28.80 -26.22 18.96
CA VAL A 15 -27.55 -26.45 18.19
C VAL A 15 -26.54 -25.40 18.65
N SER A 16 -25.88 -25.67 19.76
CA SER A 16 -24.69 -24.93 20.17
C SER A 16 -23.47 -25.43 19.36
N GLY A 17 -23.48 -25.07 18.07
CA GLY A 17 -22.33 -25.30 17.18
C GLY A 17 -21.48 -24.06 17.05
N LEU A 18 -20.90 -23.55 18.14
CA LEU A 18 -19.75 -22.66 18.05
C LEU A 18 -18.51 -23.50 17.73
N VAL A 19 -18.40 -23.91 16.50
CA VAL A 19 -17.12 -24.33 15.94
C VAL A 19 -16.34 -23.04 15.70
N PHE A 20 -15.60 -22.59 16.73
CA PHE A 20 -14.43 -21.79 16.47
C PHE A 20 -13.49 -22.71 15.69
N ALA A 21 -13.53 -22.59 14.38
CA ALA A 21 -12.48 -23.11 13.55
C ALA A 21 -11.21 -22.35 13.96
N ASN A 22 -10.48 -22.92 14.92
CA ASN A 22 -9.06 -22.66 15.04
C ASN A 22 -8.49 -22.90 13.64
N CYS A 23 -8.15 -21.82 12.96
CA CYS A 23 -7.30 -21.87 11.78
C CYS A 23 -5.90 -22.30 12.23
N GLU A 24 -5.78 -23.52 12.76
CA GLU A 24 -4.53 -24.25 12.68
C GLU A 24 -4.36 -24.70 11.23
N PHE A 25 -4.03 -23.77 10.36
CA PHE A 25 -3.29 -24.08 9.17
C PHE A 25 -1.90 -24.55 9.62
N LYS A 26 -1.82 -25.80 10.08
CA LYS A 26 -0.59 -26.57 9.95
C LYS A 26 -0.35 -26.76 8.46
N LYS A 27 0.09 -25.69 7.80
CA LYS A 27 0.85 -25.82 6.59
C LYS A 27 2.10 -26.55 7.00
N GLU A 28 2.20 -27.83 6.69
CA GLU A 28 3.49 -28.45 6.50
C GLU A 28 4.21 -27.65 5.43
N THR A 29 4.89 -26.60 5.84
CA THR A 29 5.91 -25.95 5.04
C THR A 29 7.03 -26.96 4.92
N LYS A 30 6.93 -27.87 3.92
CA LYS A 30 8.13 -28.41 3.32
C LYS A 30 8.99 -27.20 3.05
N SER A 31 10.10 -27.06 3.76
CA SER A 31 11.07 -26.02 3.49
C SER A 31 11.55 -26.25 2.07
N LEU A 32 10.96 -25.49 1.14
CA LEU A 32 11.44 -25.46 -0.24
C LEU A 32 12.90 -25.04 -0.15
N SER A 33 13.78 -25.78 -0.82
CA SER A 33 15.17 -25.36 -0.91
C SER A 33 15.23 -23.95 -1.48
N VAL A 34 16.22 -23.17 -1.08
CA VAL A 34 16.39 -21.78 -1.58
C VAL A 34 16.44 -21.75 -3.12
N ALA A 35 16.97 -22.84 -3.73
CA ALA A 35 17.01 -23.03 -5.18
C ALA A 35 15.61 -23.19 -5.79
N ASP A 36 14.73 -24.01 -5.18
CA ASP A 36 13.35 -24.22 -5.66
C ASP A 36 12.52 -22.96 -5.54
N GLY A 37 12.70 -22.20 -4.46
CA GLY A 37 12.04 -20.90 -4.26
C GLY A 37 12.42 -19.90 -5.35
N LYS A 38 13.71 -19.81 -5.70
CA LYS A 38 14.22 -18.91 -6.75
C LYS A 38 13.68 -19.29 -8.13
N THR A 39 13.67 -20.57 -8.45
CA THR A 39 13.15 -21.09 -9.75
C THR A 39 11.67 -20.76 -9.87
N ARG A 40 10.88 -21.02 -8.83
CA ARG A 40 9.46 -20.72 -8.82
C ARG A 40 9.17 -19.22 -9.01
N MET A 41 9.91 -18.35 -8.33
CA MET A 41 9.77 -16.89 -8.50
C MET A 41 10.10 -16.46 -9.93
N MET A 42 11.12 -17.05 -10.56
CA MET A 42 11.49 -16.75 -11.95
C MET A 42 10.38 -17.19 -12.93
N ASP A 43 9.76 -18.34 -12.70
CA ASP A 43 8.68 -18.85 -13.57
C ASP A 43 7.40 -18.02 -13.39
N GLU A 44 7.06 -17.62 -12.17
CA GLU A 44 5.94 -16.72 -11.90
C GLU A 44 6.17 -15.35 -12.57
N ARG A 45 7.38 -14.83 -12.51
CA ARG A 45 7.75 -13.59 -13.20
C ARG A 45 7.60 -13.70 -14.72
N LYS A 46 8.11 -14.77 -15.34
CA LYS A 46 7.96 -15.01 -16.80
C LYS A 46 6.49 -15.11 -17.21
N LYS A 47 5.66 -15.79 -16.41
CA LYS A 47 4.21 -15.89 -16.67
C LYS A 47 3.54 -14.53 -16.60
N TRP A 48 3.89 -13.72 -15.59
CA TRP A 48 3.37 -12.37 -15.48
C TRP A 48 3.83 -11.49 -16.65
N GLU A 49 5.10 -11.54 -17.02
CA GLU A 49 5.66 -10.78 -18.14
C GLU A 49 5.00 -11.11 -19.50
N ALA A 50 4.47 -12.33 -19.64
CA ALA A 50 3.72 -12.76 -20.83
C ALA A 50 2.21 -12.43 -20.73
N SER A 51 1.71 -11.97 -19.59
CA SER A 51 0.31 -11.57 -19.43
C SER A 51 0.04 -10.23 -20.10
N PRO A 52 -1.25 -9.90 -20.39
CA PRO A 52 -1.63 -8.59 -20.94
C PRO A 52 -1.14 -7.43 -20.07
N ASP A 53 -1.17 -7.58 -18.75
CA ASP A 53 -0.72 -6.54 -17.81
C ASP A 53 0.81 -6.41 -17.82
N GLY A 54 1.54 -7.51 -17.91
CA GLY A 54 3.00 -7.50 -18.03
C GLY A 54 3.47 -6.86 -19.34
N ILE A 55 2.77 -7.12 -20.44
CA ILE A 55 3.06 -6.51 -21.75
C ILE A 55 2.84 -4.99 -21.66
N LYS A 56 1.69 -4.54 -21.16
CA LYS A 56 1.40 -3.11 -20.96
C LYS A 56 2.42 -2.42 -20.04
N TYR A 57 2.86 -3.13 -18.99
CA TYR A 57 3.87 -2.59 -18.09
C TYR A 57 5.21 -2.39 -18.82
N LYS A 58 5.66 -3.36 -19.63
CA LYS A 58 6.88 -3.24 -20.43
C LYS A 58 6.81 -2.13 -21.48
N GLU A 59 5.65 -1.95 -22.11
CA GLU A 59 5.41 -0.83 -23.04
C GLU A 59 5.55 0.51 -22.33
N TRP A 60 4.92 0.65 -21.17
CA TRP A 60 5.05 1.84 -20.33
C TRP A 60 6.50 2.05 -19.86
N GLU A 61 7.18 1.01 -19.38
CA GLU A 61 8.57 1.10 -18.91
C GLU A 61 9.52 1.65 -20.00
N ASN A 62 9.26 1.31 -21.27
CA ASN A 62 10.02 1.79 -22.42
C ASN A 62 9.56 3.14 -22.95
N SER A 63 8.41 3.65 -22.50
CA SER A 63 7.89 4.97 -22.89
C SER A 63 8.72 6.12 -22.31
N ALA A 64 8.49 7.34 -22.82
CA ALA A 64 9.12 8.55 -22.27
C ALA A 64 8.72 8.77 -20.81
N GLU A 65 7.47 8.46 -20.44
CA GLU A 65 6.94 8.60 -19.09
C GLU A 65 7.56 7.59 -18.11
N GLY A 66 7.63 6.32 -18.49
CA GLY A 66 8.28 5.29 -17.68
C GLY A 66 9.75 5.60 -17.44
N LYS A 67 10.48 5.98 -18.49
CA LYS A 67 11.89 6.39 -18.38
C LYS A 67 12.07 7.59 -17.45
N LYS A 68 11.17 8.58 -17.50
CA LYS A 68 11.20 9.72 -16.59
C LYS A 68 11.02 9.28 -15.13
N VAL A 69 10.05 8.40 -14.86
CA VAL A 69 9.82 7.86 -13.50
C VAL A 69 11.00 7.06 -12.98
N HIS A 70 11.66 6.26 -13.83
CA HIS A 70 12.89 5.55 -13.46
C HIS A 70 14.04 6.51 -13.17
N ALA A 71 14.23 7.55 -13.99
CA ALA A 71 15.25 8.58 -13.74
C ALA A 71 15.02 9.33 -12.41
N SER A 72 13.75 9.63 -12.07
CA SER A 72 13.40 10.22 -10.78
C SER A 72 13.75 9.29 -9.61
N HIS A 73 13.58 7.96 -9.76
CA HIS A 73 14.00 7.00 -8.74
C HIS A 73 15.51 7.00 -8.54
N ASP A 74 16.29 7.02 -9.61
CA ASP A 74 17.74 6.98 -9.51
C ASP A 74 18.30 8.18 -8.73
N LYS A 75 17.69 9.37 -8.82
CA LYS A 75 18.06 10.56 -8.06
C LYS A 75 17.97 10.35 -6.54
N ILE A 76 16.88 9.72 -6.08
CA ILE A 76 16.59 9.58 -4.64
C ILE A 76 16.92 8.19 -4.07
N LYS A 77 17.38 7.26 -4.89
CA LYS A 77 17.67 5.87 -4.49
C LYS A 77 18.56 5.74 -3.27
N LYS A 78 19.58 6.61 -3.17
CA LYS A 78 20.50 6.63 -2.02
C LYS A 78 19.76 7.01 -0.74
N HIS A 79 18.88 8.03 -0.79
CA HIS A 79 18.08 8.46 0.37
C HIS A 79 17.13 7.37 0.83
N ILE A 80 16.48 6.68 -0.11
CA ILE A 80 15.59 5.54 0.20
C ILE A 80 16.36 4.41 0.88
N SER A 81 17.53 4.02 0.34
CA SER A 81 18.32 2.90 0.85
C SER A 81 18.85 3.13 2.26
N THR A 82 19.12 4.36 2.63
CA THR A 82 19.62 4.75 3.95
C THR A 82 18.56 5.33 4.88
N PHE A 83 17.30 5.41 4.42
CA PHE A 83 16.21 6.07 5.14
C PHE A 83 16.55 7.50 5.57
N ALA A 84 17.29 8.21 4.71
CA ALA A 84 17.75 9.56 4.97
C ALA A 84 16.68 10.61 4.69
N ASP A 85 16.90 11.80 5.24
CA ASP A 85 16.07 12.97 5.00
C ASP A 85 16.15 13.40 3.53
N MET A 86 14.99 13.79 3.00
CA MET A 86 14.84 14.44 1.70
C MET A 86 14.07 15.74 1.93
N GLU A 87 14.67 16.85 1.53
CA GLU A 87 13.99 18.15 1.47
C GLU A 87 13.00 18.14 0.31
N ALA A 88 11.79 18.57 0.57
CA ALA A 88 10.72 18.52 -0.42
C ALA A 88 9.79 19.72 -0.29
N VAL A 89 9.26 20.17 -1.41
CA VAL A 89 8.25 21.22 -1.48
C VAL A 89 6.91 20.59 -1.81
N VAL A 90 5.87 20.91 -1.06
CA VAL A 90 4.51 20.42 -1.33
C VAL A 90 3.96 21.07 -2.59
N THR A 91 3.61 20.26 -3.61
CA THR A 91 2.99 20.75 -4.85
C THR A 91 1.49 20.48 -4.93
N SER A 92 1.00 19.43 -4.22
CA SER A 92 -0.43 19.17 -4.06
C SER A 92 -0.70 18.35 -2.79
N VAL A 93 -1.73 18.72 -2.05
CA VAL A 93 -2.20 17.98 -0.86
C VAL A 93 -3.37 17.04 -1.15
N THR A 94 -3.97 17.11 -2.33
CA THR A 94 -5.04 16.21 -2.77
C THR A 94 -4.89 15.94 -4.25
N PHE A 95 -4.61 14.69 -4.60
CA PHE A 95 -4.68 14.22 -5.98
C PHE A 95 -5.90 13.30 -6.09
N GLN A 96 -6.91 13.75 -6.83
CA GLN A 96 -8.08 12.95 -7.14
C GLN A 96 -7.93 12.42 -8.56
N ARG A 97 -7.99 11.10 -8.71
CA ARG A 97 -8.21 10.51 -10.04
C ARG A 97 -9.61 10.89 -10.52
N GLU A 98 -9.76 11.18 -11.80
CA GLU A 98 -11.06 11.09 -12.45
C GLU A 98 -11.66 9.74 -12.09
N ASN A 99 -12.84 9.69 -11.51
CA ASN A 99 -13.51 8.48 -11.04
C ASN A 99 -13.02 7.88 -9.69
N ALA A 100 -12.17 8.55 -8.91
CA ALA A 100 -11.85 8.07 -7.57
C ALA A 100 -13.03 8.28 -6.61
N LYS A 101 -13.45 7.20 -5.91
CA LYS A 101 -14.44 7.32 -4.84
C LYS A 101 -13.87 8.22 -3.73
N SER A 102 -14.70 9.08 -3.13
CA SER A 102 -14.30 10.02 -2.07
C SER A 102 -13.66 9.34 -0.85
N SER A 103 -13.96 8.07 -0.62
CA SER A 103 -13.38 7.23 0.44
C SER A 103 -12.04 6.57 0.06
N GLY A 104 -11.55 6.80 -1.15
CA GLY A 104 -10.28 6.25 -1.63
C GLY A 104 -9.06 6.84 -0.94
N PRO A 105 -7.88 6.25 -1.17
CA PRO A 105 -6.63 6.76 -0.62
C PRO A 105 -6.37 8.20 -1.05
N LYS A 106 -5.80 8.99 -0.15
CA LYS A 106 -5.42 10.38 -0.38
C LYS A 106 -3.95 10.45 -0.82
N TRP A 107 -3.64 11.47 -1.61
CA TRP A 107 -2.32 11.66 -2.18
C TRP A 107 -1.72 12.99 -1.74
N LEU A 108 -0.46 12.94 -1.36
CA LEU A 108 0.41 14.11 -1.22
C LEU A 108 1.41 14.07 -2.37
N ILE A 109 1.52 15.16 -3.12
CA ILE A 109 2.51 15.33 -4.18
C ILE A 109 3.54 16.34 -3.70
N VAL A 110 4.80 16.00 -3.87
CA VAL A 110 5.94 16.82 -3.46
C VAL A 110 6.97 16.89 -4.56
N LYS A 111 7.73 17.96 -4.61
CA LYS A 111 8.89 18.13 -5.48
C LYS A 111 10.17 17.94 -4.68
N ILE A 112 11.06 17.06 -5.15
CA ILE A 112 12.40 16.80 -4.60
C ILE A 112 13.39 16.93 -5.76
N ASP A 113 14.42 17.72 -5.64
CA ASP A 113 15.45 17.93 -6.67
C ASP A 113 14.89 18.20 -8.07
N GLY A 114 13.78 18.96 -8.13
CA GLY A 114 13.15 19.37 -9.38
C GLY A 114 12.13 18.36 -9.96
N ASP A 115 12.04 17.15 -9.48
CA ASP A 115 11.06 16.13 -9.90
C ASP A 115 9.90 16.00 -8.92
N GLU A 116 8.73 15.60 -9.43
CA GLU A 116 7.55 15.33 -8.61
C GLU A 116 7.43 13.86 -8.23
N TYR A 117 6.98 13.64 -6.98
CA TYR A 117 6.79 12.35 -6.34
C TYR A 117 5.43 12.31 -5.65
N MET A 118 4.80 11.14 -5.60
CA MET A 118 3.53 10.99 -4.89
C MET A 118 3.69 10.07 -3.70
N MET A 119 2.93 10.37 -2.63
CA MET A 119 2.78 9.52 -1.46
C MET A 119 1.31 9.24 -1.22
N GLN A 120 0.99 7.97 -0.94
CA GLN A 120 -0.38 7.53 -0.68
C GLN A 120 -0.60 7.34 0.81
N PHE A 121 -1.72 7.87 1.31
CA PHE A 121 -2.13 7.73 2.71
C PHE A 121 -3.58 7.22 2.78
N VAL A 122 -3.86 6.38 3.78
CA VAL A 122 -5.24 6.13 4.16
C VAL A 122 -5.86 7.41 4.73
N PRO A 123 -7.17 7.63 4.61
CA PRO A 123 -7.81 8.88 5.04
C PRO A 123 -7.46 9.29 6.48
N LYS A 124 -7.44 8.34 7.42
CA LYS A 124 -7.08 8.57 8.82
C LYS A 124 -5.67 9.15 9.02
N ASP A 125 -4.71 8.66 8.24
CA ASP A 125 -3.32 9.15 8.35
C ASP A 125 -3.15 10.47 7.61
N PHE A 126 -3.88 10.68 6.51
CA PHE A 126 -3.88 11.93 5.77
C PHE A 126 -4.40 13.11 6.61
N GLU A 127 -5.34 12.87 7.54
CA GLU A 127 -5.83 13.90 8.46
C GLU A 127 -4.72 14.55 9.31
N LYS A 128 -3.63 13.83 9.59
CA LYS A 128 -2.46 14.35 10.29
C LYS A 128 -1.69 15.38 9.48
N LEU A 129 -1.88 15.37 8.16
CA LEU A 129 -1.23 16.25 7.19
C LEU A 129 -2.09 17.44 6.77
N LYS A 130 -3.27 17.62 7.37
CA LYS A 130 -4.24 18.68 6.99
C LYS A 130 -3.74 20.11 7.14
N SER A 131 -2.69 20.33 7.94
CA SER A 131 -2.05 21.62 8.09
C SER A 131 -1.15 22.00 6.92
N LEU A 132 -0.72 21.02 6.11
CA LEU A 132 0.15 21.28 4.95
C LEU A 132 -0.59 22.03 3.87
N LYS A 133 0.13 22.94 3.23
CA LYS A 133 -0.32 23.75 2.08
C LYS A 133 0.66 23.61 0.93
N VAL A 134 0.20 23.94 -0.26
CA VAL A 134 1.08 24.07 -1.42
C VAL A 134 2.15 25.11 -1.13
N ASN A 135 3.38 24.84 -1.52
CA ASN A 135 4.63 25.57 -1.28
C ASN A 135 5.19 25.46 0.14
N ASP A 136 4.64 24.60 1.00
CA ASP A 136 5.32 24.30 2.27
C ASP A 136 6.59 23.49 2.02
N ASP A 137 7.68 23.87 2.70
CA ASP A 137 8.91 23.11 2.77
C ASP A 137 8.79 22.04 3.86
N ILE A 138 9.04 20.80 3.49
CA ILE A 138 8.93 19.66 4.40
C ILE A 138 10.14 18.73 4.32
N ILE A 139 10.37 17.99 5.38
CA ILE A 139 11.32 16.87 5.37
C ILE A 139 10.53 15.57 5.27
N ILE A 140 10.92 14.72 4.34
CA ILE A 140 10.33 13.40 4.18
C ILE A 140 11.38 12.30 4.27
N ARG A 141 10.96 11.10 4.69
CA ARG A 141 11.73 9.86 4.56
C ARG A 141 10.85 8.76 4.00
N SER A 142 11.44 7.90 3.20
CA SER A 142 10.76 6.76 2.59
C SER A 142 11.68 5.54 2.60
N ARG A 143 11.14 4.35 2.82
CA ARG A 143 11.87 3.08 2.78
C ARG A 143 11.78 2.38 1.44
N SER A 144 10.78 2.74 0.65
CA SER A 144 10.53 2.11 -0.64
C SER A 144 9.91 3.08 -1.62
N ALA A 145 10.12 2.77 -2.89
CA ALA A 145 9.45 3.41 -3.99
C ALA A 145 8.80 2.36 -4.89
N GLY A 146 7.71 2.71 -5.54
CA GLY A 146 6.98 1.86 -6.47
C GLY A 146 6.71 2.55 -7.78
N TYR A 147 6.62 1.76 -8.84
CA TYR A 147 6.27 2.20 -10.17
C TYR A 147 4.84 1.79 -10.51
N SER A 148 4.15 2.60 -11.27
CA SER A 148 2.82 2.25 -11.78
C SER A 148 2.54 2.97 -13.09
N PRO A 149 2.13 2.26 -14.15
CA PRO A 149 1.73 2.88 -15.42
C PRO A 149 0.47 3.75 -15.30
N ASN A 150 -0.23 3.66 -14.16
CA ASN A 150 -1.43 4.45 -13.88
C ASN A 150 -1.13 5.76 -13.17
N HIS A 151 0.14 6.06 -12.87
CA HIS A 151 0.56 7.26 -12.15
C HIS A 151 1.72 7.95 -12.87
N PRO A 152 1.66 9.27 -13.03
CA PRO A 152 2.69 10.03 -13.75
C PRO A 152 3.99 10.21 -12.92
N TYR A 153 3.99 9.83 -11.64
CA TYR A 153 5.09 10.06 -10.72
C TYR A 153 5.52 8.78 -10.02
N LEU A 154 6.77 8.74 -9.56
CA LEU A 154 7.24 7.70 -8.65
C LEU A 154 6.46 7.74 -7.33
N ILE A 155 6.01 6.58 -6.86
CA ILE A 155 5.22 6.46 -5.63
C ILE A 155 6.15 6.13 -4.47
N LEU A 156 6.23 7.01 -3.48
CA LEU A 156 7.01 6.82 -2.26
C LEU A 156 6.14 6.24 -1.14
N SER A 157 6.74 5.44 -0.24
CA SER A 157 6.03 4.86 0.90
C SER A 157 5.54 5.90 1.92
N GLY A 158 6.13 7.09 1.95
CA GLY A 158 5.73 8.18 2.84
C GLY A 158 5.76 7.76 4.31
N ASP A 159 6.93 7.39 4.82
CA ASP A 159 7.06 6.80 6.16
C ASP A 159 7.30 7.84 7.27
N TYR A 160 7.77 9.03 6.89
CA TYR A 160 8.01 10.14 7.80
C TYR A 160 7.78 11.47 7.08
N ILE A 161 7.12 12.40 7.75
CA ILE A 161 6.91 13.78 7.29
C ILE A 161 7.06 14.71 8.48
N ALA A 162 7.90 15.73 8.33
CA ALA A 162 8.04 16.84 9.27
C ALA A 162 7.91 18.19 8.54
N HIS A 163 7.36 19.17 9.23
CA HIS A 163 7.21 20.56 8.79
C HIS A 163 7.50 21.47 9.99
N ASP A 164 8.29 22.52 9.81
CA ASP A 164 8.68 23.47 10.86
C ASP A 164 9.23 22.77 12.13
N ASN A 165 10.14 21.83 11.95
CA ASN A 165 10.71 20.99 13.02
C ASN A 165 9.70 20.15 13.81
N LYS A 166 8.44 20.07 13.36
CA LYS A 166 7.40 19.24 13.96
C LYS A 166 7.12 18.02 13.13
N ILE A 167 7.15 16.84 13.77
CA ILE A 167 6.75 15.59 13.10
C ILE A 167 5.22 15.61 12.94
N LEU A 168 4.74 15.62 11.68
CA LEU A 168 3.33 15.50 11.35
C LEU A 168 2.92 14.04 11.22
N PHE A 169 3.78 13.23 10.61
CA PHE A 169 3.51 11.81 10.38
C PHE A 169 4.76 10.97 10.57
N LYS A 170 4.61 9.83 11.24
CA LYS A 170 5.62 8.78 11.33
C LYS A 170 4.90 7.45 11.35
N ARG A 171 5.28 6.57 10.40
CA ARG A 171 4.71 5.21 10.29
C ARG A 171 5.21 4.35 11.45
N ASP A 172 4.28 3.69 12.11
CA ASP A 172 4.58 2.71 13.16
C ASP A 172 4.73 1.32 12.52
N PHE A 173 5.95 0.84 12.44
CA PHE A 173 6.27 -0.47 11.89
C PHE A 173 6.11 -1.61 12.91
N SER A 174 5.95 -1.31 14.20
CA SER A 174 5.81 -2.32 15.23
C SER A 174 4.49 -3.10 15.11
N LYS A 175 3.48 -2.48 14.50
CA LYS A 175 2.16 -3.06 14.29
C LYS A 175 2.06 -3.95 13.04
N ASN A 176 3.03 -3.89 12.14
CA ASN A 176 3.11 -4.73 10.95
C ASN A 176 3.99 -5.97 11.21
N LYS A 177 3.78 -6.66 12.34
CA LYS A 177 4.22 -8.04 12.46
C LYS A 177 3.32 -8.82 11.51
N GLY A 178 3.84 -9.13 10.33
CA GLY A 178 3.14 -9.87 9.31
C GLY A 178 2.55 -11.16 9.86
N CYS A 179 1.39 -11.51 9.38
CA CYS A 179 0.84 -12.86 9.46
C CYS A 179 1.77 -13.84 8.77
#